data_7da9d9c65d5b98bded59962b90ee9223
#
_entry.id   7da9d9c65d5b98bded59962b90ee9223
#
_cell.length_a   1.000
_cell.length_b   1.000
_cell.length_c   1.000
_cell.angle_alpha   90.00
_cell.angle_beta   90.00
_cell.angle_gamma   90.00
#
_symmetry.space_group_name_H-M   'P 1'
#
loop_
_entity.id
_entity.type
_entity.pdbx_description
1 polymer ?
#
loop_
_entity_poly.entity_id
_entity_poly.type
_entity_poly.pdbx_seq_one_letter_code
_entity_poly.pdbx_strand_id
1 'polypeptide(L)' 'MITRQIKLNATEDVQEFVNEAAKCSFDIDISYNRIIIDAKSLLGILSMDLTRELTVRGYGESQKFNKVMDKFAVA' A
#
# COMPACT_ATOMS: atom_id res chain seq x y z
N MET A 1 -13.89 5.86 -0.29
CA MET A 1 -12.46 5.86 0.02
C MET A 1 -12.15 4.85 1.09
N ILE A 2 -11.09 4.08 0.91
CA ILE A 2 -10.65 3.06 1.87
C ILE A 2 -9.36 3.56 2.51
N THR A 3 -9.28 3.46 3.85
CA THR A 3 -8.06 3.82 4.59
C THR A 3 -7.68 2.65 5.48
N ARG A 4 -6.45 2.17 5.36
CA ARG A 4 -5.93 1.04 6.14
C ARG A 4 -4.52 1.34 6.62
N GLN A 5 -4.23 0.82 7.81
CA GLN A 5 -2.87 0.82 8.34
C GLN A 5 -2.27 -0.54 8.04
N ILE A 6 -1.11 -0.56 7.38
CA ILE A 6 -0.44 -1.80 7.01
C ILE A 6 1.03 -1.76 7.41
N LYS A 7 1.66 -2.93 7.38
CA LYS A 7 3.10 -3.04 7.53
C LYS A 7 3.63 -4.03 6.51
N LEU A 8 4.67 -3.63 5.79
CA LEU A 8 5.34 -4.46 4.79
C LEU A 8 6.69 -4.85 5.36
N ASN A 9 6.96 -6.16 5.44
CA ASN A 9 8.13 -6.66 6.15
C ASN A 9 9.28 -7.10 5.24
N ALA A 10 8.98 -7.42 3.98
CA ALA A 10 9.96 -7.94 3.04
C ALA A 10 9.74 -7.34 1.66
N THR A 11 10.75 -7.44 0.80
CA THR A 11 10.65 -6.96 -0.58
C THR A 11 9.50 -7.66 -1.32
N GLU A 12 9.28 -8.94 -1.06
CA GLU A 12 8.18 -9.69 -1.65
C GLU A 12 6.82 -9.11 -1.29
N ASP A 13 6.68 -8.63 -0.05
CA ASP A 13 5.45 -7.99 0.41
C ASP A 13 5.19 -6.71 -0.38
N VAL A 14 6.24 -5.92 -0.59
CA VAL A 14 6.15 -4.68 -1.36
C VAL A 14 5.73 -5.00 -2.80
N GLN A 15 6.33 -6.01 -3.41
CA GLN A 15 5.98 -6.41 -4.77
C GLN A 15 4.54 -6.86 -4.88
N GLU A 16 4.08 -7.68 -3.95
CA GLU A 16 2.69 -8.13 -3.94
C GLU A 16 1.73 -6.95 -3.82
N PHE A 17 2.03 -6.03 -2.92
CA PHE A 17 1.22 -4.84 -2.71
C PHE A 17 1.14 -3.98 -3.98
N VAL A 18 2.30 -3.67 -4.57
CA VAL A 18 2.37 -2.84 -5.77
C VAL A 18 1.68 -3.52 -6.96
N ASN A 19 1.87 -4.83 -7.11
CA ASN A 19 1.25 -5.56 -8.22
C ASN A 19 -0.28 -5.47 -8.17
N GLU A 20 -0.86 -5.62 -6.99
CA GLU A 20 -2.32 -5.52 -6.86
C GLU A 20 -2.79 -4.07 -6.97
N ALA A 21 -2.05 -3.12 -6.42
CA ALA A 21 -2.38 -1.71 -6.57
C ALA A 21 -2.38 -1.29 -8.05
N ALA A 22 -1.41 -1.78 -8.81
CA ALA A 22 -1.29 -1.44 -10.24
C ALA A 22 -2.45 -1.96 -11.08
N LYS A 23 -3.15 -3.00 -10.63
CA LYS A 23 -4.32 -3.53 -11.32
C LYS A 23 -5.58 -2.72 -11.08
N CYS A 24 -5.57 -1.84 -10.10
CA CYS A 24 -6.73 -1.01 -9.78
C CYS A 24 -6.81 0.17 -10.73
N SER A 25 -8.03 0.52 -11.13
CA SER A 25 -8.27 1.64 -12.05
C SER A 25 -8.33 2.99 -11.33
N PHE A 26 -8.31 2.99 -10.01
CA PHE A 26 -8.39 4.20 -9.20
C PHE A 26 -7.05 4.49 -8.55
N ASP A 27 -6.91 5.73 -8.06
CA ASP A 27 -5.69 6.15 -7.38
C ASP A 27 -5.59 5.54 -6.00
N ILE A 28 -4.36 5.17 -5.62
CA ILE A 28 -4.05 4.63 -4.30
C ILE A 28 -2.75 5.30 -3.87
N ASP A 29 -2.73 5.85 -2.66
CA ASP A 29 -1.48 6.35 -2.11
C ASP A 29 -1.12 5.62 -0.82
N ILE A 30 0.17 5.66 -0.50
CA ILE A 30 0.70 5.11 0.73
C ILE A 30 1.55 6.20 1.36
N SER A 31 1.38 6.39 2.67
CA SER A 31 2.03 7.50 3.34
C SER A 31 2.59 7.11 4.71
N TYR A 32 3.59 7.89 5.10
CA TYR A 32 4.19 7.82 6.43
C TYR A 32 4.66 9.23 6.77
N ASN A 33 4.18 9.77 7.87
CA ASN A 33 4.42 11.17 8.26
C ASN A 33 3.97 12.11 7.13
N ARG A 34 4.90 12.91 6.60
CA ARG A 34 4.61 13.86 5.52
C ARG A 34 4.96 13.31 4.15
N ILE A 35 5.43 12.07 4.08
CA ILE A 35 5.79 11.45 2.81
C ILE A 35 4.56 10.75 2.26
N ILE A 36 4.17 11.10 1.04
CA ILE A 36 3.05 10.48 0.33
C ILE A 36 3.58 9.97 -0.99
N ILE A 37 3.39 8.67 -1.25
CA ILE A 37 3.91 8.01 -2.43
C ILE A 37 2.74 7.34 -3.15
N ASP A 38 2.78 7.35 -4.49
CA ASP A 38 1.84 6.56 -5.29
C ASP A 38 2.07 5.08 -5.00
N ALA A 39 1.01 4.39 -4.56
CA ALA A 39 1.11 2.97 -4.20
C ALA A 39 1.45 2.07 -5.40
N LYS A 40 1.35 2.58 -6.61
CA LYS A 40 1.72 1.86 -7.83
C LYS A 40 3.20 2.02 -8.18
N SER A 41 3.96 2.77 -7.38
CA SER A 41 5.38 3.03 -7.60
C SER A 41 6.23 2.14 -6.72
N LEU A 42 6.79 1.08 -7.30
CA LEU A 42 7.64 0.14 -6.56
C LEU A 42 8.87 0.85 -5.98
N LEU A 43 9.55 1.65 -6.80
CA LEU A 43 10.76 2.35 -6.35
C LEU A 43 10.43 3.37 -5.27
N GLY A 44 9.30 4.05 -5.39
CA GLY A 44 8.88 5.02 -4.39
C GLY A 44 8.66 4.36 -3.03
N ILE A 45 7.97 3.22 -3.02
CA ILE A 45 7.69 2.51 -1.77
C ILE A 45 8.98 1.94 -1.17
N LEU A 46 9.87 1.41 -2.00
CA LEU A 46 11.14 0.88 -1.51
C LEU A 46 12.04 1.96 -0.91
N SER A 47 11.80 3.23 -1.25
CA SER A 47 12.54 4.35 -0.65
C SER A 47 12.01 4.78 0.71
N MET A 48 10.84 4.27 1.12
CA MET A 48 10.24 4.60 2.42
C MET A 48 10.88 3.77 3.53
N ASP A 49 10.70 4.24 4.76
CA ASP A 49 11.08 3.45 5.95
C ASP A 49 10.00 2.38 6.19
N LEU A 50 10.26 1.16 5.71
CA LEU A 50 9.30 0.06 5.80
C LEU A 50 9.22 -0.55 7.19
N THR A 51 10.05 -0.11 8.15
CA THR A 51 9.93 -0.56 9.54
C THR A 51 8.75 0.08 10.24
N ARG A 52 8.12 1.06 9.61
CA ARG A 52 7.00 1.81 10.18
C ARG A 52 5.66 1.30 9.68
N GLU A 53 4.62 1.60 10.44
CA GLU A 53 3.25 1.39 9.95
C GLU A 53 2.96 2.45 8.90
N LEU A 54 2.36 2.00 7.79
CA LEU A 54 2.08 2.85 6.66
C LEU A 54 0.57 3.01 6.51
N THR A 55 0.13 4.19 6.07
CA THR A 55 -1.28 4.45 5.83
C THR A 55 -1.55 4.36 4.33
N VAL A 56 -2.48 3.49 3.97
CA VAL A 56 -2.92 3.33 2.57
C VAL A 56 -4.28 4.00 2.41
N ARG A 57 -4.41 4.81 1.36
CA ARG A 57 -5.69 5.41 0.97
C ARG A 57 -6.00 5.04 -0.45
N GLY A 58 -7.14 4.34 -0.64
CA GLY A 58 -7.62 3.97 -1.96
C GLY A 58 -8.89 4.73 -2.30
N TYR A 59 -8.93 5.28 -3.49
CA TYR A 59 -10.04 6.14 -3.93
C TYR A 59 -11.02 5.36 -4.80
N GLY A 60 -11.26 4.10 -4.45
CA GLY A 60 -12.19 3.22 -5.13
C GLY A 60 -12.32 1.90 -4.39
N GLU A 61 -12.91 0.90 -5.03
CA GLU A 61 -13.17 -0.41 -4.45
C GLU A 61 -12.55 -1.52 -5.30
N SER A 62 -11.86 -2.45 -4.64
CA SER A 62 -11.35 -3.68 -5.26
C SER A 62 -11.27 -4.76 -4.19
N GLN A 63 -11.99 -5.86 -4.41
CA GLN A 63 -11.96 -6.98 -3.47
C GLN A 63 -10.57 -7.62 -3.39
N LYS A 64 -9.88 -7.73 -4.53
CA LYS A 64 -8.55 -8.31 -4.56
C LYS A 64 -7.54 -7.45 -3.80
N PHE A 65 -7.61 -6.14 -4.00
CA PHE A 65 -6.74 -5.23 -3.28
C PHE A 65 -7.06 -5.21 -1.79
N ASN A 66 -8.34 -5.28 -1.43
CA ASN A 66 -8.75 -5.35 -0.02
C ASN A 66 -8.18 -6.58 0.67
N LYS A 67 -8.13 -7.73 -0.02
CA LYS A 67 -7.53 -8.95 0.53
C LYS A 67 -6.04 -8.78 0.78
N VAL A 68 -5.34 -8.11 -0.13
CA VAL A 68 -3.91 -7.84 0.05
C VAL A 68 -3.70 -6.92 1.24
N MET A 69 -4.52 -5.87 1.37
CA MET A 69 -4.43 -4.98 2.53
C MET A 69 -4.73 -5.72 3.84
N ASP A 70 -5.73 -6.62 3.83
CA ASP A 70 -6.04 -7.42 5.01
C ASP A 70 -4.85 -8.29 5.43
N LYS A 71 -4.13 -8.83 4.46
CA LYS A 71 -2.96 -9.67 4.71
C LYS A 71 -1.86 -8.90 5.45
N PHE A 72 -1.69 -7.62 5.14
CA PHE A 72 -0.64 -6.78 5.73
C PHE A 72 -1.17 -5.84 6.81
N ALA A 73 -2.44 -5.88 7.12
CA ALA A 73 -3.05 -4.97 8.08
C ALA A 73 -2.45 -5.12 9.48
N VAL A 74 -2.27 -4.01 10.15
CA VAL A 74 -1.90 -3.98 11.55
C VAL A 74 -3.08 -3.44 12.34
N ALA A 75 -3.60 -4.29 13.18
CA ALA A 75 -4.72 -4.03 14.10
C ALA A 75 -5.82 -3.14 13.54
#